data_c3055858a32bfdbe0a171d828a5ebfd8
#
_entry.id   c3055858a32bfdbe0a171d828a5ebfd8
#
_cell.length_a   1.000
_cell.length_b   1.000
_cell.length_c   1.000
_cell.angle_alpha   90.00
_cell.angle_beta   90.00
_cell.angle_gamma   90.00
#
_symmetry.space_group_name_H-M   'P 1'
#
loop_
_entity.id
_entity.type
_entity.pdbx_description
1 polymer ?
#
loop_
_entity_poly.entity_id
_entity_poly.type
_entity_poly.pdbx_seq_one_letter_code
_entity_poly.pdbx_strand_id
1 'polypeptide(L)'
;MNAQTVTPPAPAPEQIIRESKVVLKGVSWQTFQALLADVGDDRAWRIAYDSGVLEIRMPYQEQEVPKRLLETFVESIADDLEIEVMSVGSLLLEREDLTRAIEPDTCFYIQNEALVRSKDIDLETDPPPDLAVESDYTNSSLNKFVIYAALGVPELWRYRRQTLEVYQLVEGQYERVAQSLAFPFLPIAEIPGFIEQSRAIGQRAVVRLFRTRIREILQNSESSD
;
A
#
# COMPACT_ATOMS: atom_id res chain seq x y z
N MET A 1 36.37 -25.32 -41.10
CA MET A 1 35.14 -24.74 -40.54
C MET A 1 35.50 -24.12 -39.21
N ASN A 2 35.59 -22.78 -39.17
CA ASN A 2 35.91 -22.07 -37.91
C ASN A 2 34.60 -21.78 -37.19
N ALA A 3 34.44 -22.38 -36.01
CA ALA A 3 33.35 -22.03 -35.09
C ALA A 3 33.62 -20.64 -34.50
N GLN A 4 32.83 -19.67 -34.84
CA GLN A 4 32.82 -18.36 -34.17
C GLN A 4 32.16 -18.51 -32.80
N THR A 5 32.94 -18.32 -31.74
CA THR A 5 32.44 -18.24 -30.38
C THR A 5 31.68 -16.91 -30.20
N VAL A 6 30.37 -16.96 -30.12
CA VAL A 6 29.52 -15.78 -29.80
C VAL A 6 29.63 -15.53 -28.32
N THR A 7 30.30 -14.47 -27.92
CA THR A 7 30.29 -14.00 -26.52
C THR A 7 28.94 -13.38 -26.23
N PRO A 8 28.23 -13.80 -25.15
CA PRO A 8 26.97 -13.17 -24.77
C PRO A 8 27.19 -11.69 -24.46
N PRO A 9 26.24 -10.81 -24.78
CA PRO A 9 26.34 -9.40 -24.45
C PRO A 9 26.45 -9.21 -22.94
N ALA A 10 27.27 -8.26 -22.52
CA ALA A 10 27.39 -7.86 -21.14
C ALA A 10 26.01 -7.45 -20.60
N PRO A 11 25.68 -7.77 -19.33
CA PRO A 11 24.42 -7.33 -18.74
C PRO A 11 24.35 -5.80 -18.81
N ALA A 12 23.19 -5.29 -19.24
CA ALA A 12 22.95 -3.85 -19.27
C ALA A 12 23.15 -3.28 -17.86
N PRO A 13 23.72 -2.08 -17.73
CA PRO A 13 23.88 -1.46 -16.42
C PRO A 13 22.50 -1.36 -15.76
N GLU A 14 22.42 -1.79 -14.49
CA GLU A 14 21.24 -1.60 -13.64
C GLU A 14 20.88 -0.12 -13.70
N GLN A 15 19.77 0.21 -14.35
CA GLN A 15 19.23 1.57 -14.30
C GLN A 15 18.82 1.80 -12.85
N ILE A 16 19.56 2.66 -12.16
CA ILE A 16 19.15 3.18 -10.84
C ILE A 16 17.95 4.09 -11.12
N ILE A 17 16.78 3.49 -11.06
CA ILE A 17 15.51 4.21 -11.18
C ILE A 17 15.40 5.06 -9.93
N ARG A 18 15.54 6.37 -10.08
CA ARG A 18 15.36 7.32 -8.98
C ARG A 18 13.92 7.80 -9.01
N GLU A 19 13.16 7.47 -7.98
CA GLU A 19 11.86 8.09 -7.73
C GLU A 19 12.05 9.62 -7.72
N SER A 20 11.31 10.31 -8.57
CA SER A 20 11.33 11.77 -8.60
C SER A 20 10.46 12.29 -7.46
N LYS A 21 11.08 12.97 -6.51
CA LYS A 21 10.39 13.62 -5.41
C LYS A 21 10.86 15.05 -5.20
N VAL A 22 9.95 15.89 -4.74
CA VAL A 22 10.21 17.26 -4.32
C VAL A 22 9.79 17.39 -2.86
N VAL A 23 10.64 18.04 -2.08
CA VAL A 23 10.36 18.32 -0.65
C VAL A 23 10.42 19.83 -0.43
N LEU A 24 9.31 20.38 0.02
CA LEU A 24 9.16 21.78 0.38
C LEU A 24 9.07 21.91 1.90
N LYS A 25 9.75 22.88 2.48
CA LYS A 25 9.74 23.16 3.93
C LYS A 25 9.13 24.53 4.19
N GLY A 26 8.50 24.69 5.34
CA GLY A 26 7.85 25.94 5.72
C GLY A 26 6.52 26.19 4.97
N VAL A 27 5.90 25.14 4.45
CA VAL A 27 4.58 25.19 3.81
C VAL A 27 3.51 25.24 4.90
N SER A 28 2.72 26.29 4.97
CA SER A 28 1.59 26.33 5.92
C SER A 28 0.49 25.38 5.50
N TRP A 29 -0.40 24.96 6.44
CA TRP A 29 -1.57 24.16 6.12
C TRP A 29 -2.46 24.85 5.07
N GLN A 30 -2.68 26.14 5.18
CA GLN A 30 -3.46 26.94 4.23
C GLN A 30 -2.85 26.93 2.83
N THR A 31 -1.51 26.99 2.73
CA THR A 31 -0.81 26.90 1.42
C THR A 31 -0.95 25.49 0.84
N PHE A 32 -0.86 24.47 1.69
CA PHE A 32 -1.07 23.07 1.29
C PHE A 32 -2.50 22.86 0.75
N GLN A 33 -3.53 23.33 1.46
CA GLN A 33 -4.93 23.25 1.04
C GLN A 33 -5.19 24.04 -0.26
N ALA A 34 -4.62 25.24 -0.40
CA ALA A 34 -4.73 26.02 -1.63
C ALA A 34 -4.11 25.29 -2.82
N LEU A 35 -2.95 24.65 -2.63
CA LEU A 35 -2.32 23.81 -3.67
C LEU A 35 -3.24 22.67 -4.10
N LEU A 36 -3.86 21.95 -3.15
CA LEU A 36 -4.79 20.86 -3.45
C LEU A 36 -5.98 21.35 -4.25
N ALA A 37 -6.57 22.49 -3.85
CA ALA A 37 -7.72 23.09 -4.55
C ALA A 37 -7.37 23.48 -6.00
N ASP A 38 -6.15 24.00 -6.23
CA ASP A 38 -5.71 24.42 -7.56
C ASP A 38 -5.39 23.24 -8.49
N VAL A 39 -4.80 22.15 -7.95
CA VAL A 39 -4.37 21.00 -8.77
C VAL A 39 -5.44 19.92 -8.92
N GLY A 40 -6.45 19.91 -8.04
CA GLY A 40 -7.53 18.92 -8.06
C GLY A 40 -7.08 17.49 -7.74
N ASP A 41 -8.00 16.54 -7.92
CA ASP A 41 -7.78 15.12 -7.56
C ASP A 41 -7.20 14.28 -8.69
N ASP A 42 -7.37 14.71 -9.96
CA ASP A 42 -6.84 13.99 -11.13
C ASP A 42 -5.36 14.30 -11.37
N ARG A 43 -4.52 13.91 -10.39
CA ARG A 43 -3.08 14.14 -10.46
C ARG A 43 -2.30 12.83 -10.47
N ALA A 44 -1.23 12.77 -11.27
CA ALA A 44 -0.37 11.59 -11.42
C ALA A 44 0.67 11.44 -10.30
N TRP A 45 0.68 12.32 -9.31
CA TRP A 45 1.64 12.33 -8.20
C TRP A 45 0.93 12.14 -6.86
N ARG A 46 1.69 11.74 -5.85
CA ARG A 46 1.24 11.50 -4.48
C ARG A 46 1.86 12.51 -3.53
N ILE A 47 1.15 12.80 -2.46
CA ILE A 47 1.58 13.77 -1.45
C ILE A 47 1.65 13.14 -0.07
N ALA A 48 2.54 13.72 0.74
CA ALA A 48 2.55 13.58 2.19
C ALA A 48 2.91 14.92 2.81
N TYR A 49 2.22 15.27 3.88
CA TYR A 49 2.42 16.51 4.61
C TYR A 49 2.53 16.23 6.10
N ASP A 50 3.55 16.78 6.73
CA ASP A 50 3.76 16.73 8.19
C ASP A 50 4.29 18.06 8.70
N SER A 51 3.46 18.79 9.42
CA SER A 51 3.86 19.96 10.22
C SER A 51 4.74 20.96 9.44
N GLY A 52 4.32 21.34 8.24
CA GLY A 52 5.02 22.32 7.40
C GLY A 52 6.02 21.74 6.42
N VAL A 53 6.16 20.42 6.35
CA VAL A 53 6.97 19.74 5.32
C VAL A 53 6.03 19.05 4.34
N LEU A 54 6.08 19.45 3.07
CA LEU A 54 5.32 18.83 1.97
C LEU A 54 6.26 18.03 1.10
N GLU A 55 5.98 16.72 0.96
CA GLU A 55 6.62 15.84 -0.01
C GLU A 55 5.65 15.57 -1.16
N ILE A 56 6.11 15.77 -2.39
CA ILE A 56 5.42 15.42 -3.63
C ILE A 56 6.26 14.35 -4.32
N ARG A 57 5.67 13.18 -4.62
CA ARG A 57 6.37 12.08 -5.28
C ARG A 57 5.62 11.61 -6.53
N MET A 58 6.39 11.19 -7.53
CA MET A 58 5.86 10.57 -8.74
C MET A 58 5.90 9.05 -8.56
N PRO A 59 4.75 8.33 -8.62
CA PRO A 59 4.75 6.88 -8.60
C PRO A 59 5.51 6.29 -9.79
N TYR A 60 6.18 5.15 -9.57
CA TYR A 60 6.88 4.43 -10.63
C TYR A 60 6.04 3.29 -11.20
N GLN A 61 6.16 3.08 -12.50
CA GLN A 61 5.44 2.00 -13.19
C GLN A 61 5.78 0.61 -12.61
N GLU A 62 6.99 0.39 -12.11
CA GLU A 62 7.40 -0.89 -11.50
C GLU A 62 6.71 -1.16 -10.15
N GLN A 63 6.23 -0.13 -9.47
CA GLN A 63 5.46 -0.25 -8.22
C GLN A 63 3.99 -0.62 -8.47
N GLU A 64 3.48 -0.35 -9.66
CA GLU A 64 2.07 -0.57 -9.99
C GLU A 64 1.68 -2.06 -9.99
N VAL A 65 2.58 -2.97 -10.41
CA VAL A 65 2.26 -4.41 -10.42
C VAL A 65 2.12 -4.98 -9.01
N PRO A 66 3.08 -4.78 -8.08
CA PRO A 66 2.91 -5.20 -6.68
C PRO A 66 1.68 -4.59 -6.02
N LYS A 67 1.47 -3.27 -6.17
CA LYS A 67 0.30 -2.57 -5.64
C LYS A 67 -1.00 -3.22 -6.11
N ARG A 68 -1.17 -3.36 -7.44
CA ARG A 68 -2.37 -3.97 -8.06
C ARG A 68 -2.61 -5.41 -7.60
N LEU A 69 -1.56 -6.19 -7.40
CA LEU A 69 -1.69 -7.55 -6.90
C LEU A 69 -2.10 -7.57 -5.43
N LEU A 70 -1.54 -6.70 -4.60
CA LEU A 70 -1.94 -6.57 -3.20
C LEU A 70 -3.41 -6.14 -3.07
N GLU A 71 -3.86 -5.17 -3.86
CA GLU A 71 -5.27 -4.79 -3.97
C GLU A 71 -6.14 -6.00 -4.32
N THR A 72 -5.79 -6.70 -5.40
CA THR A 72 -6.57 -7.86 -5.87
C THR A 72 -6.54 -9.01 -4.86
N PHE A 73 -5.47 -9.17 -4.10
CA PHE A 73 -5.39 -10.19 -3.04
C PHE A 73 -6.34 -9.86 -1.89
N VAL A 74 -6.38 -8.61 -1.42
CA VAL A 74 -7.33 -8.17 -0.38
C VAL A 74 -8.77 -8.38 -0.84
N GLU A 75 -9.13 -7.93 -2.05
CA GLU A 75 -10.46 -8.13 -2.63
C GLU A 75 -10.80 -9.62 -2.78
N SER A 76 -9.83 -10.45 -3.21
CA SER A 76 -10.04 -11.90 -3.35
C SER A 76 -10.26 -12.61 -2.01
N ILE A 77 -9.60 -12.15 -0.94
CA ILE A 77 -9.84 -12.64 0.42
C ILE A 77 -11.26 -12.28 0.86
N ALA A 78 -11.67 -11.04 0.63
CA ALA A 78 -13.02 -10.59 0.95
C ALA A 78 -14.10 -11.43 0.26
N ASP A 79 -13.92 -11.68 -1.05
CA ASP A 79 -14.78 -12.58 -1.83
C ASP A 79 -14.87 -13.99 -1.23
N ASP A 80 -13.71 -14.59 -0.87
CA ASP A 80 -13.63 -15.96 -0.36
C ASP A 80 -14.13 -16.09 1.10
N LEU A 81 -14.15 -14.98 1.86
CA LEU A 81 -14.72 -14.88 3.20
C LEU A 81 -16.18 -14.38 3.22
N GLU A 82 -16.72 -13.98 2.06
CA GLU A 82 -18.06 -13.36 1.96
C GLU A 82 -18.22 -12.13 2.87
N ILE A 83 -17.17 -11.29 2.99
CA ILE A 83 -17.19 -10.03 3.73
C ILE A 83 -17.14 -8.82 2.80
N GLU A 84 -17.74 -7.73 3.23
CA GLU A 84 -17.65 -6.45 2.53
C GLU A 84 -16.31 -5.77 2.80
N VAL A 85 -15.71 -5.24 1.73
CA VAL A 85 -14.49 -4.42 1.79
C VAL A 85 -14.65 -3.25 0.84
N MET A 86 -14.35 -2.05 1.30
CA MET A 86 -14.32 -0.86 0.45
C MET A 86 -12.88 -0.46 0.19
N SER A 87 -12.41 -0.67 -1.05
CA SER A 87 -11.15 -0.10 -1.54
C SER A 87 -11.38 1.37 -1.87
N VAL A 88 -10.63 2.25 -1.24
CA VAL A 88 -10.70 3.71 -1.51
C VAL A 88 -9.44 4.20 -2.24
N GLY A 89 -8.62 3.28 -2.73
CA GLY A 89 -7.43 3.59 -3.51
C GLY A 89 -6.47 4.50 -2.75
N SER A 90 -6.02 5.55 -3.41
CA SER A 90 -5.12 6.54 -2.84
C SER A 90 -5.87 7.74 -2.26
N LEU A 91 -6.94 7.49 -1.50
CA LEU A 91 -7.67 8.54 -0.79
C LEU A 91 -6.70 9.41 0.02
N LEU A 92 -6.84 10.73 -0.08
CA LEU A 92 -6.12 11.64 0.77
C LEU A 92 -6.64 11.51 2.21
N LEU A 93 -5.80 11.02 3.09
CA LEU A 93 -6.04 10.94 4.52
C LEU A 93 -5.49 12.21 5.15
N GLU A 94 -6.35 13.10 5.66
CA GLU A 94 -5.91 14.36 6.23
C GLU A 94 -6.65 14.75 7.52
N ARG A 95 -5.93 15.47 8.37
CA ARG A 95 -6.43 16.03 9.63
C ARG A 95 -5.79 17.40 9.84
N GLU A 96 -6.61 18.47 9.78
CA GLU A 96 -6.15 19.85 9.97
C GLU A 96 -5.63 20.09 11.39
N ASP A 97 -6.36 19.61 12.39
CA ASP A 97 -5.98 19.74 13.81
C ASP A 97 -4.63 19.08 14.15
N LEU A 98 -4.23 18.06 13.36
CA LEU A 98 -2.93 17.38 13.47
C LEU A 98 -1.88 17.96 12.52
N THR A 99 -2.26 18.84 11.59
CA THR A 99 -1.43 19.36 10.51
C THR A 99 -0.72 18.23 9.74
N ARG A 100 -1.47 17.15 9.42
CA ARG A 100 -0.95 15.96 8.74
C ARG A 100 -1.87 15.50 7.64
N ALA A 101 -1.24 15.09 6.55
CA ALA A 101 -1.93 14.48 5.43
C ALA A 101 -1.02 13.47 4.71
N ILE A 102 -1.61 12.41 4.14
CA ILE A 102 -0.89 11.42 3.33
C ILE A 102 -1.82 10.74 2.35
N GLU A 103 -1.32 10.50 1.15
CA GLU A 103 -1.95 9.59 0.17
C GLU A 103 -1.21 8.26 0.21
N PRO A 104 -1.83 7.17 0.70
CA PRO A 104 -1.30 5.82 0.57
C PRO A 104 -1.24 5.39 -0.90
N ASP A 105 -0.54 4.32 -1.22
CA ASP A 105 -0.66 3.72 -2.55
C ASP A 105 -2.04 3.11 -2.73
N THR A 106 -2.58 2.45 -1.69
CA THR A 106 -3.98 2.05 -1.58
C THR A 106 -4.38 1.87 -0.12
N CYS A 107 -5.67 1.99 0.20
CA CYS A 107 -6.18 1.68 1.54
C CYS A 107 -7.60 1.11 1.48
N PHE A 108 -7.99 0.46 2.58
CA PHE A 108 -9.22 -0.32 2.67
C PHE A 108 -9.94 -0.08 3.98
N TYR A 109 -11.25 0.02 3.88
CA TYR A 109 -12.17 -0.18 5.01
C TYR A 109 -12.66 -1.62 4.97
N ILE A 110 -12.53 -2.34 6.08
CA ILE A 110 -12.85 -3.76 6.25
C ILE A 110 -13.79 -3.90 7.43
N GLN A 111 -13.33 -3.68 8.65
CA GLN A 111 -14.15 -3.69 9.85
C GLN A 111 -15.08 -2.48 9.93
N ASN A 112 -14.61 -1.34 9.47
CA ASN A 112 -15.32 -0.06 9.48
C ASN A 112 -16.07 0.24 8.18
N GLU A 113 -16.12 -0.69 7.22
CA GLU A 113 -16.71 -0.49 5.89
C GLU A 113 -18.15 0.04 5.98
N ALA A 114 -19.00 -0.57 6.79
CA ALA A 114 -20.40 -0.17 6.95
C ALA A 114 -20.58 1.25 7.54
N LEU A 115 -19.59 1.78 8.25
CA LEU A 115 -19.63 3.12 8.84
C LEU A 115 -19.40 4.23 7.81
N VAL A 116 -18.68 3.90 6.72
CA VAL A 116 -18.24 4.87 5.70
C VAL A 116 -18.87 4.64 4.33
N ARG A 117 -19.60 3.55 4.15
CA ARG A 117 -20.29 3.22 2.88
C ARG A 117 -21.19 4.38 2.44
N SER A 118 -21.01 4.80 1.19
CA SER A 118 -21.79 5.88 0.56
C SER A 118 -21.65 7.26 1.20
N LYS A 119 -20.52 7.53 1.86
CA LYS A 119 -20.19 8.85 2.41
C LYS A 119 -18.99 9.47 1.69
N ASP A 120 -18.91 10.80 1.75
CA ASP A 120 -17.65 11.51 1.61
C ASP A 120 -16.92 11.38 2.95
N ILE A 121 -15.75 10.72 2.92
CA ILE A 121 -15.02 10.35 4.13
C ILE A 121 -14.30 11.57 4.69
N ASP A 122 -14.55 11.86 5.96
CA ASP A 122 -13.92 12.93 6.73
C ASP A 122 -13.30 12.35 8.01
N LEU A 123 -11.97 12.30 8.10
CA LEU A 123 -11.25 11.74 9.26
C LEU A 123 -11.39 12.56 10.55
N GLU A 124 -12.04 13.72 10.55
CA GLU A 124 -12.41 14.41 11.79
C GLU A 124 -13.59 13.71 12.49
N THR A 125 -14.45 13.05 11.73
CA THR A 125 -15.68 12.44 12.21
C THR A 125 -15.80 10.95 11.91
N ASP A 126 -15.18 10.48 10.85
CA ASP A 126 -15.19 9.08 10.43
C ASP A 126 -13.91 8.34 10.88
N PRO A 127 -13.98 7.01 11.06
CA PRO A 127 -12.79 6.24 11.37
C PRO A 127 -11.76 6.29 10.21
N PRO A 128 -10.46 6.14 10.49
CA PRO A 128 -9.48 5.94 9.44
C PRO A 128 -9.69 4.58 8.75
N PRO A 129 -9.05 4.37 7.56
CA PRO A 129 -9.02 3.05 6.94
C PRO A 129 -8.44 2.00 7.88
N ASP A 130 -8.97 0.76 7.83
CA ASP A 130 -8.51 -0.35 8.64
C ASP A 130 -7.13 -0.85 8.22
N LEU A 131 -6.82 -0.72 6.93
CA LEU A 131 -5.56 -1.14 6.33
C LEU A 131 -5.07 -0.11 5.31
N ALA A 132 -3.83 0.35 5.45
CA ALA A 132 -3.11 1.06 4.40
C ALA A 132 -1.98 0.20 3.82
N VAL A 133 -1.74 0.33 2.52
CA VAL A 133 -0.69 -0.42 1.81
C VAL A 133 0.25 0.57 1.13
N GLU A 134 1.54 0.39 1.35
CA GLU A 134 2.63 1.14 0.73
C GLU A 134 3.54 0.20 -0.06
N SER A 135 3.81 0.56 -1.29
CA SER A 135 4.71 -0.16 -2.19
C SER A 135 5.93 0.72 -2.47
N ASP A 136 6.85 0.79 -1.50
CA ASP A 136 7.99 1.71 -1.51
C ASP A 136 9.25 1.07 -2.07
N TYR A 137 9.85 1.67 -3.11
CA TYR A 137 11.21 1.33 -3.59
C TYR A 137 12.27 2.26 -3.02
N THR A 138 11.90 3.46 -2.59
CA THR A 138 12.83 4.47 -2.10
C THR A 138 12.47 4.95 -0.69
N ASN A 139 13.38 5.67 -0.05
CA ASN A 139 13.12 6.25 1.26
C ASN A 139 12.34 7.55 1.08
N SER A 140 11.17 7.65 1.71
CA SER A 140 10.48 8.92 1.91
C SER A 140 11.37 9.89 2.70
N SER A 141 11.24 11.20 2.42
CA SER A 141 11.90 12.23 3.22
C SER A 141 11.14 12.52 4.51
N LEU A 142 9.84 12.16 4.53
CA LEU A 142 8.99 12.18 5.72
C LEU A 142 8.91 10.78 6.33
N ASN A 143 8.78 10.72 7.65
CA ASN A 143 8.48 9.46 8.32
C ASN A 143 6.98 9.16 8.21
N LYS A 144 6.59 8.43 7.16
CA LYS A 144 5.20 8.06 6.92
C LYS A 144 4.55 7.35 8.11
N PHE A 145 5.31 6.54 8.87
CA PHE A 145 4.79 5.86 10.05
C PHE A 145 4.25 6.83 11.09
N VAL A 146 4.92 7.97 11.30
CA VAL A 146 4.46 9.03 12.22
C VAL A 146 3.15 9.65 11.72
N ILE A 147 3.02 9.84 10.42
CA ILE A 147 1.79 10.40 9.83
C ILE A 147 0.63 9.41 9.98
N TYR A 148 0.80 8.16 9.54
CA TYR A 148 -0.25 7.14 9.68
C TYR A 148 -0.63 6.87 11.13
N ALA A 149 0.34 6.83 12.06
CA ALA A 149 0.08 6.65 13.48
C ALA A 149 -0.76 7.79 14.05
N ALA A 150 -0.48 9.05 13.68
CA ALA A 150 -1.24 10.20 14.12
C ALA A 150 -2.66 10.21 13.53
N LEU A 151 -2.83 9.72 12.29
CA LEU A 151 -4.14 9.56 11.66
C LEU A 151 -4.91 8.35 12.20
N GLY A 152 -4.29 7.51 13.02
CA GLY A 152 -4.92 6.39 13.70
C GLY A 152 -5.14 5.14 12.82
N VAL A 153 -4.46 5.00 11.69
CA VAL A 153 -4.57 3.81 10.82
C VAL A 153 -4.07 2.58 11.58
N PRO A 154 -4.91 1.55 11.84
CA PRO A 154 -4.54 0.47 12.75
C PRO A 154 -3.52 -0.51 12.16
N GLU A 155 -3.51 -0.70 10.84
CA GLU A 155 -2.61 -1.63 10.17
C GLU A 155 -1.98 -1.02 8.92
N LEU A 156 -0.67 -1.24 8.74
CA LEU A 156 0.08 -0.81 7.58
C LEU A 156 0.84 -2.00 6.97
N TRP A 157 0.59 -2.27 5.69
CA TRP A 157 1.39 -3.19 4.89
C TRP A 157 2.41 -2.41 4.09
N ARG A 158 3.68 -2.83 4.17
CA ARG A 158 4.76 -2.23 3.41
C ARG A 158 5.45 -3.27 2.55
N TYR A 159 5.26 -3.15 1.24
CA TYR A 159 5.96 -4.00 0.27
C TYR A 159 7.21 -3.29 -0.22
N ARG A 160 8.36 -3.89 0.05
CA ARG A 160 9.66 -3.33 -0.34
C ARG A 160 10.67 -4.45 -0.59
N ARG A 161 11.43 -4.35 -1.70
CA ARG A 161 12.52 -5.29 -2.04
C ARG A 161 12.07 -6.75 -1.93
N GLN A 162 10.92 -7.07 -2.54
CA GLN A 162 10.32 -8.42 -2.53
C GLN A 162 10.02 -8.96 -1.12
N THR A 163 9.77 -8.09 -0.18
CA THR A 163 9.35 -8.44 1.18
C THR A 163 8.08 -7.67 1.52
N LEU A 164 7.09 -8.33 2.09
CA LEU A 164 5.92 -7.71 2.70
C LEU A 164 6.11 -7.68 4.21
N GLU A 165 6.10 -6.49 4.77
CA GLU A 165 6.16 -6.25 6.21
C GLU A 165 4.81 -5.74 6.67
N VAL A 166 4.31 -6.29 7.77
CA VAL A 166 3.06 -5.87 8.41
C VAL A 166 3.39 -5.16 9.72
N TYR A 167 2.71 -4.04 9.93
CA TYR A 167 2.87 -3.22 11.13
C TYR A 167 1.49 -2.94 11.71
N GLN A 168 1.37 -3.06 13.03
CA GLN A 168 0.16 -2.71 13.79
C GLN A 168 0.43 -1.50 14.67
N LEU A 169 -0.56 -0.63 14.78
CA LEU A 169 -0.52 0.54 15.64
C LEU A 169 -0.78 0.12 17.08
N VAL A 170 0.25 0.24 17.93
CA VAL A 170 0.20 -0.08 19.37
C VAL A 170 0.65 1.15 20.13
N GLU A 171 -0.18 1.66 21.03
CA GLU A 171 0.13 2.84 21.88
C GLU A 171 0.69 4.04 21.09
N GLY A 172 0.14 4.28 19.89
CA GLY A 172 0.54 5.41 19.03
C GLY A 172 1.84 5.21 18.24
N GLN A 173 2.40 4.00 18.21
CA GLN A 173 3.58 3.64 17.44
C GLN A 173 3.33 2.36 16.65
N TYR A 174 4.00 2.22 15.48
CA TYR A 174 3.90 0.99 14.72
C TYR A 174 4.92 -0.04 15.19
N GLU A 175 4.42 -1.22 15.51
CA GLU A 175 5.22 -2.41 15.77
C GLU A 175 5.13 -3.37 14.61
N ARG A 176 6.27 -3.94 14.20
CA ARG A 176 6.30 -4.98 13.18
C ARG A 176 5.79 -6.29 13.75
N VAL A 177 4.82 -6.88 13.06
CA VAL A 177 4.17 -8.12 13.47
C VAL A 177 4.27 -9.21 12.39
N ALA A 178 4.04 -10.46 12.78
CA ALA A 178 4.04 -11.59 11.86
C ALA A 178 2.68 -11.85 11.22
N GLN A 179 1.60 -11.38 11.85
CA GLN A 179 0.23 -11.64 11.43
C GLN A 179 -0.49 -10.32 11.12
N SER A 180 -1.37 -10.34 10.14
CA SER A 180 -2.27 -9.23 9.84
C SER A 180 -3.36 -9.14 10.91
N LEU A 181 -3.75 -7.93 11.28
CA LEU A 181 -4.91 -7.66 12.11
C LEU A 181 -6.21 -7.89 11.32
N ALA A 182 -6.22 -7.40 10.08
CA ALA A 182 -7.37 -7.54 9.18
C ALA A 182 -7.61 -9.00 8.77
N PHE A 183 -6.53 -9.77 8.54
CA PHE A 183 -6.59 -11.15 8.06
C PHE A 183 -5.60 -12.04 8.83
N PRO A 184 -5.90 -12.44 10.09
CA PRO A 184 -4.95 -13.16 10.95
C PRO A 184 -4.48 -14.51 10.41
N PHE A 185 -5.27 -15.17 9.57
CA PHE A 185 -4.95 -16.45 8.93
C PHE A 185 -4.01 -16.32 7.72
N LEU A 186 -3.80 -15.09 7.20
CA LEU A 186 -3.06 -14.85 5.97
C LEU A 186 -1.57 -15.15 6.13
N PRO A 187 -0.98 -16.03 5.29
CA PRO A 187 0.45 -16.33 5.33
C PRO A 187 1.25 -15.20 4.67
N ILE A 188 1.48 -14.12 5.39
CA ILE A 188 2.15 -12.90 4.91
C ILE A 188 3.47 -13.21 4.19
N ALA A 189 4.24 -14.16 4.70
CA ALA A 189 5.54 -14.54 4.12
C ALA A 189 5.43 -15.16 2.71
N GLU A 190 4.27 -15.72 2.33
CA GLU A 190 4.05 -16.32 1.01
C GLU A 190 3.71 -15.27 -0.07
N ILE A 191 3.17 -14.11 0.32
CA ILE A 191 2.67 -13.07 -0.61
C ILE A 191 3.73 -12.58 -1.60
N PRO A 192 4.98 -12.27 -1.19
CA PRO A 192 6.01 -11.86 -2.13
C PRO A 192 6.29 -12.91 -3.21
N GLY A 193 6.19 -14.21 -2.86
CA GLY A 193 6.34 -15.31 -3.79
C GLY A 193 5.28 -15.31 -4.90
N PHE A 194 4.01 -15.03 -4.57
CA PHE A 194 2.95 -14.86 -5.57
C PHE A 194 3.19 -13.65 -6.47
N ILE A 195 3.63 -12.51 -5.90
CA ILE A 195 3.93 -11.32 -6.69
C ILE A 195 5.06 -11.60 -7.70
N GLU A 196 6.11 -12.29 -7.29
CA GLU A 196 7.23 -12.64 -8.17
C GLU A 196 6.80 -13.64 -9.26
N GLN A 197 6.01 -14.66 -8.93
CA GLN A 197 5.47 -15.62 -9.89
C GLN A 197 4.65 -14.96 -11.00
N SER A 198 4.01 -13.81 -10.70
CA SER A 198 3.19 -13.09 -11.69
C SER A 198 3.99 -12.70 -12.94
N ARG A 199 5.30 -12.51 -12.83
CA ARG A 199 6.19 -12.20 -13.95
C ARG A 199 6.32 -13.35 -14.95
N ALA A 200 6.24 -14.58 -14.46
CA ALA A 200 6.39 -15.78 -15.28
C ALA A 200 5.06 -16.28 -15.85
N ILE A 201 3.99 -16.29 -15.04
CA ILE A 201 2.70 -16.91 -15.41
C ILE A 201 1.57 -15.93 -15.65
N GLY A 202 1.82 -14.62 -15.39
CA GLY A 202 0.85 -13.53 -15.53
C GLY A 202 0.01 -13.30 -14.26
N GLN A 203 -0.46 -12.06 -14.09
CA GLN A 203 -1.16 -11.59 -12.90
C GLN A 203 -2.45 -12.40 -12.61
N ARG A 204 -3.28 -12.65 -13.63
CA ARG A 204 -4.56 -13.38 -13.42
C ARG A 204 -4.36 -14.83 -13.04
N ALA A 205 -3.30 -15.48 -13.54
CA ALA A 205 -2.96 -16.84 -13.14
C ALA A 205 -2.52 -16.89 -11.68
N VAL A 206 -1.70 -15.93 -11.24
CA VAL A 206 -1.24 -15.86 -9.85
C VAL A 206 -2.37 -15.57 -8.87
N VAL A 207 -3.33 -14.73 -9.23
CA VAL A 207 -4.52 -14.48 -8.39
C VAL A 207 -5.32 -15.77 -8.18
N ARG A 208 -5.47 -16.59 -9.23
CA ARG A 208 -6.14 -17.90 -9.06
C ARG A 208 -5.38 -18.84 -8.12
N LEU A 209 -4.05 -18.88 -8.22
CA LEU A 209 -3.22 -19.67 -7.30
C LEU A 209 -3.33 -19.17 -5.85
N PHE A 210 -3.28 -17.87 -5.67
CA PHE A 210 -3.46 -17.23 -4.36
C PHE A 210 -4.83 -17.62 -3.75
N ARG A 211 -5.92 -17.46 -4.50
CA ARG A 211 -7.27 -17.86 -4.03
C ARG A 211 -7.35 -19.34 -3.66
N THR A 212 -6.75 -20.23 -4.46
CA THR A 212 -6.69 -21.65 -4.12
C THR A 212 -5.99 -21.85 -2.77
N ARG A 213 -4.85 -21.19 -2.57
CA ARG A 213 -4.09 -21.27 -1.31
C ARG A 213 -4.88 -20.76 -0.11
N ILE A 214 -5.60 -19.65 -0.25
CA ILE A 214 -6.44 -19.09 0.82
C ILE A 214 -7.55 -20.08 1.21
N ARG A 215 -8.25 -20.66 0.23
CA ARG A 215 -9.31 -21.66 0.48
C ARG A 215 -8.77 -22.91 1.20
N GLU A 216 -7.59 -23.40 0.83
CA GLU A 216 -6.93 -24.51 1.54
C GLU A 216 -6.67 -24.18 3.01
N ILE A 217 -6.22 -22.96 3.31
CA ILE A 217 -5.97 -22.51 4.68
C ILE A 217 -7.27 -22.45 5.46
N LEU A 218 -8.32 -21.86 4.91
CA LEU A 218 -9.63 -21.74 5.57
C LEU A 218 -10.25 -23.11 5.86
N GLN A 219 -10.20 -24.06 4.90
CA GLN A 219 -10.72 -25.42 5.09
C GLN A 219 -9.93 -26.19 6.18
N ASN A 220 -8.62 -26.00 6.27
CA ASN A 220 -7.80 -26.65 7.28
C ASN A 220 -8.05 -26.11 8.69
N SER A 221 -8.37 -24.80 8.82
CA SER A 221 -8.73 -24.21 10.11
C SER A 221 -10.07 -24.71 10.63
N GLU A 222 -11.07 -24.85 9.76
CA GLU A 222 -12.40 -25.42 10.13
C GLU A 222 -12.34 -26.90 10.54
N SER A 223 -11.35 -27.64 10.02
CA SER A 223 -11.18 -29.08 10.32
C SER A 223 -10.42 -29.34 11.64
N SER A 224 -9.89 -28.29 12.29
CA SER A 224 -9.07 -28.38 13.50
C SER A 224 -9.80 -27.95 14.77
N ASP A 225 -11.02 -27.40 14.64
CA ASP A 225 -11.96 -27.05 15.72
C ASP A 225 -13.03 -28.15 15.90
#